data_50f66a047c9aa80b743dcd7c0954ad33
#
_entry.id   50f66a047c9aa80b743dcd7c0954ad33
#
_cell.length_a   1.000
_cell.length_b   1.000
_cell.length_c   1.000
_cell.angle_alpha   90.00
_cell.angle_beta   90.00
_cell.angle_gamma   90.00
#
_symmetry.space_group_name_H-M   'P 1'
#
loop_
_entity.id
_entity.type
_entity.pdbx_description
1 polymer ?
#
loop_
_entity_poly.entity_id
_entity_poly.type
_entity_poly.pdbx_seq_one_letter_code
_entity_poly.pdbx_strand_id
1 'polypeptide(L)'
;MSQKRIILKRRIQGQRRGLELELAIHPLSNGVIVVNYPGITGDIDGYNNKYGQQADFIQEKEIGTVVRMGNPVYDELPYPRVMIDNFRYVIDHCLSHGKELSGKAKPTLYLMGFSAGASTIAAVAGDYSEVEKILLMAPSGDAGQDAVEKGLDKFKGEVYITVGDRDEIVGPGAGQTFYDLANSAKIRKLVIVPNCDHQFRGERNGKIMSKAPLWAFAGDNSFPSPDGGKKLYD
;
A
#
# COMPACT_ATOMS: atom_id res chain seq x y z
N MET A 1 -17.46 10.87 1.04
CA MET A 1 -16.81 11.89 0.19
C MET A 1 -16.87 11.45 -1.27
N SER A 2 -16.70 12.36 -2.25
CA SER A 2 -16.80 11.98 -3.67
C SER A 2 -15.56 11.17 -4.08
N GLN A 3 -15.79 10.05 -4.76
CA GLN A 3 -14.75 9.19 -5.34
C GLN A 3 -14.84 9.33 -6.87
N LYS A 4 -13.68 9.47 -7.54
CA LYS A 4 -13.57 9.42 -9.01
C LYS A 4 -12.89 8.12 -9.43
N ARG A 5 -13.45 7.39 -10.38
CA ARG A 5 -12.78 6.23 -10.99
C ARG A 5 -12.25 6.58 -12.37
N ILE A 6 -11.05 6.10 -12.68
CA ILE A 6 -10.42 6.25 -13.99
C ILE A 6 -9.77 4.92 -14.40
N ILE A 7 -9.56 4.74 -15.70
CA ILE A 7 -8.85 3.60 -16.26
C ILE A 7 -7.58 4.10 -16.94
N LEU A 8 -6.43 3.61 -16.48
CA LEU A 8 -5.16 3.82 -17.15
C LEU A 8 -4.89 2.68 -18.11
N LYS A 9 -4.52 3.00 -19.35
CA LYS A 9 -4.15 2.01 -20.37
C LYS A 9 -2.65 1.91 -20.47
N ARG A 10 -2.09 0.75 -20.10
CA ARG A 10 -0.66 0.45 -20.18
C ARG A 10 -0.42 -0.56 -21.31
N ARG A 11 0.54 -0.27 -22.19
CA ARG A 11 1.03 -1.25 -23.18
C ARG A 11 2.12 -2.11 -22.54
N ILE A 12 2.00 -3.43 -22.69
CA ILE A 12 3.08 -4.36 -22.34
C ILE A 12 3.83 -4.71 -23.62
N GLN A 13 5.16 -4.53 -23.58
CA GLN A 13 6.01 -4.86 -24.72
C GLN A 13 5.91 -6.36 -25.04
N GLY A 14 5.63 -6.70 -26.29
CA GLY A 14 5.47 -8.08 -26.75
C GLY A 14 4.05 -8.66 -26.60
N GLN A 15 3.09 -7.94 -26.01
CA GLN A 15 1.70 -8.37 -25.96
C GLN A 15 0.81 -7.59 -26.96
N ARG A 16 -0.15 -8.30 -27.58
CA ARG A 16 -1.11 -7.69 -28.53
C ARG A 16 -2.15 -6.80 -27.84
N ARG A 17 -2.48 -7.08 -26.58
CA ARG A 17 -3.46 -6.32 -25.78
C ARG A 17 -2.73 -5.53 -24.71
N GLY A 18 -3.12 -4.27 -24.50
CA GLY A 18 -2.69 -3.47 -23.37
C GLY A 18 -3.42 -3.89 -22.10
N LEU A 19 -2.85 -3.50 -20.97
CA LEU A 19 -3.49 -3.63 -19.67
C LEU A 19 -4.36 -2.43 -19.36
N GLU A 20 -5.49 -2.67 -18.70
CA GLU A 20 -6.30 -1.65 -18.07
C GLU A 20 -6.10 -1.71 -16.56
N LEU A 21 -5.62 -0.61 -15.99
CA LEU A 21 -5.44 -0.44 -14.55
C LEU A 21 -6.55 0.48 -14.05
N GLU A 22 -7.46 -0.06 -13.26
CA GLU A 22 -8.50 0.74 -12.62
C GLU A 22 -7.92 1.48 -11.42
N LEU A 23 -8.17 2.79 -11.32
CA LEU A 23 -7.86 3.62 -10.17
C LEU A 23 -9.12 4.24 -9.57
N ALA A 24 -9.20 4.28 -8.25
CA ALA A 24 -10.19 5.04 -7.51
C ALA A 24 -9.49 6.17 -6.74
N ILE A 25 -9.87 7.40 -7.02
CA ILE A 25 -9.25 8.60 -6.49
C ILE A 25 -10.19 9.25 -5.50
N HIS A 26 -9.73 9.46 -4.27
CA HIS A 26 -10.39 10.19 -3.20
C HIS A 26 -9.62 11.51 -3.01
N PRO A 27 -10.09 12.63 -3.59
CA PRO A 27 -9.29 13.85 -3.69
C PRO A 27 -9.17 14.62 -2.36
N LEU A 28 -7.97 15.13 -2.07
CA LEU A 28 -7.70 16.06 -0.98
C LEU A 28 -6.50 16.96 -1.37
N SER A 29 -6.70 18.28 -1.40
CA SER A 29 -5.68 19.22 -1.89
C SER A 29 -4.74 19.71 -0.80
N ASN A 30 -3.94 18.80 -0.19
CA ASN A 30 -2.96 19.13 0.85
C ASN A 30 -1.49 18.85 0.45
N GLY A 31 -1.28 18.42 -0.79
CA GLY A 31 0.07 18.15 -1.32
C GLY A 31 0.60 16.74 -1.07
N VAL A 32 -0.19 15.87 -0.46
CA VAL A 32 0.16 14.46 -0.21
C VAL A 32 -0.73 13.55 -1.04
N ILE A 33 -0.14 12.50 -1.61
CA ILE A 33 -0.85 11.41 -2.28
C ILE A 33 -0.49 10.10 -1.56
N VAL A 34 -1.50 9.40 -1.07
CA VAL A 34 -1.40 8.04 -0.52
C VAL A 34 -1.79 7.05 -1.61
N VAL A 35 -0.86 6.19 -2.05
CA VAL A 35 -1.15 5.15 -3.04
C VAL A 35 -1.33 3.82 -2.32
N ASN A 36 -2.48 3.18 -2.52
CA ASN A 36 -2.81 1.88 -1.93
C ASN A 36 -2.74 0.76 -2.98
N TYR A 37 -1.98 -0.30 -2.67
CA TYR A 37 -1.83 -1.48 -3.52
C TYR A 37 -2.26 -2.77 -2.79
N PRO A 38 -3.25 -3.53 -3.33
CA PRO A 38 -3.76 -4.74 -2.69
C PRO A 38 -2.80 -5.94 -2.83
N GLY A 39 -3.19 -7.07 -2.24
CA GLY A 39 -2.54 -8.36 -2.42
C GLY A 39 -2.67 -8.92 -3.85
N ILE A 40 -2.08 -10.09 -4.10
CA ILE A 40 -1.85 -10.65 -5.45
C ILE A 40 -3.11 -10.77 -6.34
N THR A 41 -4.25 -11.11 -5.77
CA THR A 41 -5.53 -11.22 -6.50
C THR A 41 -6.52 -10.14 -6.07
N GLY A 42 -6.03 -9.11 -5.37
CA GLY A 42 -6.89 -8.08 -4.80
C GLY A 42 -7.44 -7.14 -5.86
N ASP A 43 -8.75 -6.89 -5.79
CA ASP A 43 -9.39 -5.83 -6.54
C ASP A 43 -9.24 -4.47 -5.84
N ILE A 44 -9.72 -3.43 -6.50
CA ILE A 44 -9.61 -2.04 -6.06
C ILE A 44 -10.38 -1.74 -4.76
N ASP A 45 -11.45 -2.49 -4.48
CA ASP A 45 -12.29 -2.28 -3.31
C ASP A 45 -11.90 -3.21 -2.15
N GLY A 46 -11.40 -4.42 -2.46
CA GLY A 46 -11.13 -5.48 -1.50
C GLY A 46 -12.41 -6.04 -0.89
N TYR A 47 -12.27 -7.14 -0.15
CA TYR A 47 -13.40 -7.75 0.55
C TYR A 47 -14.14 -6.72 1.41
N ASN A 48 -15.48 -6.69 1.31
CA ASN A 48 -16.35 -5.75 2.03
C ASN A 48 -15.96 -4.26 1.82
N ASN A 49 -15.45 -3.91 0.64
CA ASN A 49 -14.98 -2.54 0.33
C ASN A 49 -13.97 -1.98 1.35
N LYS A 50 -13.13 -2.85 1.93
CA LYS A 50 -12.19 -2.45 3.00
C LYS A 50 -11.23 -1.34 2.59
N TYR A 51 -10.77 -1.33 1.34
CA TYR A 51 -9.86 -0.29 0.85
C TYR A 51 -10.57 1.04 0.60
N GLY A 52 -11.86 1.01 0.21
CA GLY A 52 -12.70 2.20 0.16
C GLY A 52 -12.90 2.80 1.55
N GLN A 53 -13.24 1.98 2.53
CA GLN A 53 -13.41 2.41 3.92
C GLN A 53 -12.13 2.97 4.53
N GLN A 54 -10.96 2.36 4.21
CA GLN A 54 -9.66 2.91 4.63
C GLN A 54 -9.37 4.26 3.96
N ALA A 55 -9.68 4.40 2.67
CA ALA A 55 -9.49 5.66 1.95
C ALA A 55 -10.33 6.78 2.54
N ASP A 56 -11.60 6.51 2.84
CA ASP A 56 -12.47 7.48 3.52
C ASP A 56 -11.93 7.87 4.89
N PHE A 57 -11.38 6.91 5.64
CA PHE A 57 -10.78 7.18 6.95
C PHE A 57 -9.50 8.02 6.86
N ILE A 58 -8.64 7.76 5.87
CA ILE A 58 -7.45 8.58 5.57
C ILE A 58 -7.85 10.02 5.23
N GLN A 59 -8.93 10.21 4.46
CA GLN A 59 -9.45 11.54 4.14
C GLN A 59 -10.08 12.25 5.34
N GLU A 60 -10.87 11.54 6.16
CA GLU A 60 -11.43 12.08 7.40
C GLU A 60 -10.34 12.61 8.35
N LYS A 61 -9.14 12.05 8.26
CA LYS A 61 -7.95 12.47 9.03
C LYS A 61 -7.04 13.43 8.27
N GLU A 62 -7.48 13.93 7.13
CA GLU A 62 -6.79 14.91 6.29
C GLU A 62 -5.33 14.54 5.94
N ILE A 63 -5.03 13.23 5.83
CA ILE A 63 -3.68 12.73 5.55
C ILE A 63 -3.26 13.05 4.11
N GLY A 64 -4.13 12.80 3.13
CA GLY A 64 -3.82 13.06 1.72
C GLY A 64 -4.89 12.58 0.76
N THR A 65 -4.72 12.93 -0.51
CA THR A 65 -5.46 12.28 -1.61
C THR A 65 -5.15 10.80 -1.58
N VAL A 66 -6.17 9.94 -1.66
CA VAL A 66 -5.94 8.49 -1.74
C VAL A 66 -6.18 8.03 -3.17
N VAL A 67 -5.18 7.34 -3.74
CA VAL A 67 -5.26 6.63 -5.02
C VAL A 67 -5.21 5.14 -4.74
N ARG A 68 -6.34 4.46 -4.91
CA ARG A 68 -6.43 3.00 -4.82
C ARG A 68 -6.30 2.39 -6.19
N MET A 69 -5.58 1.28 -6.31
CA MET A 69 -5.51 0.49 -7.52
C MET A 69 -5.86 -0.96 -7.23
N GLY A 70 -6.32 -1.68 -8.26
CA GLY A 70 -6.50 -3.12 -8.22
C GLY A 70 -5.45 -3.84 -9.05
N ASN A 71 -5.32 -5.15 -8.86
CA ASN A 71 -4.60 -5.98 -9.80
C ASN A 71 -5.51 -6.27 -11.01
N PRO A 72 -5.01 -6.11 -12.25
CA PRO A 72 -5.77 -6.53 -13.40
C PRO A 72 -6.08 -8.02 -13.33
N VAL A 73 -7.29 -8.40 -13.77
CA VAL A 73 -7.65 -9.81 -13.91
C VAL A 73 -6.96 -10.36 -15.15
N TYR A 74 -6.12 -11.37 -14.95
CA TYR A 74 -5.48 -12.14 -16.02
C TYR A 74 -6.00 -13.58 -15.98
N ASP A 75 -5.89 -14.27 -17.09
CA ASP A 75 -6.11 -15.73 -17.15
C ASP A 75 -5.05 -16.48 -16.34
N GLU A 76 -3.91 -15.82 -16.04
CA GLU A 76 -2.82 -16.32 -15.20
C GLU A 76 -2.54 -15.34 -14.06
N LEU A 77 -2.06 -15.85 -12.93
CA LEU A 77 -1.63 -15.01 -11.80
C LEU A 77 -0.60 -13.97 -12.24
N PRO A 78 -0.69 -12.70 -11.78
CA PRO A 78 0.25 -11.67 -12.15
C PRO A 78 1.66 -12.07 -11.70
N TYR A 79 2.62 -12.02 -12.64
CA TYR A 79 4.03 -12.23 -12.32
C TYR A 79 4.54 -11.07 -11.45
N PRO A 80 5.50 -11.33 -10.54
CA PRO A 80 6.09 -10.27 -9.70
C PRO A 80 6.51 -9.04 -10.50
N ARG A 81 7.18 -9.26 -11.64
CA ARG A 81 7.61 -8.17 -12.51
C ARG A 81 6.45 -7.32 -13.05
N VAL A 82 5.34 -7.95 -13.41
CA VAL A 82 4.17 -7.22 -13.93
C VAL A 82 3.54 -6.36 -12.84
N MET A 83 3.48 -6.85 -11.60
CA MET A 83 3.02 -6.07 -10.45
C MET A 83 3.93 -4.86 -10.20
N ILE A 84 5.24 -5.06 -10.19
CA ILE A 84 6.25 -4.00 -10.03
C ILE A 84 6.08 -2.92 -11.12
N ASP A 85 6.00 -3.34 -12.38
CA ASP A 85 5.87 -2.41 -13.51
C ASP A 85 4.53 -1.67 -13.51
N ASN A 86 3.42 -2.34 -13.14
CA ASN A 86 2.12 -1.70 -13.00
C ASN A 86 2.14 -0.65 -11.89
N PHE A 87 2.77 -0.95 -10.77
CA PHE A 87 2.83 -0.04 -9.65
C PHE A 87 3.69 1.19 -9.98
N ARG A 88 4.85 1.00 -10.64
CA ARG A 88 5.64 2.13 -11.17
C ARG A 88 4.82 3.01 -12.09
N TYR A 89 4.06 2.43 -13.01
CA TYR A 89 3.21 3.18 -13.92
C TYR A 89 2.16 4.03 -13.19
N VAL A 90 1.60 3.53 -12.10
CA VAL A 90 0.66 4.30 -11.24
C VAL A 90 1.38 5.40 -10.46
N ILE A 91 2.58 5.15 -9.92
CA ILE A 91 3.38 6.19 -9.26
C ILE A 91 3.72 7.31 -10.26
N ASP A 92 4.19 6.98 -11.46
CA ASP A 92 4.53 7.94 -12.51
C ASP A 92 3.30 8.78 -12.92
N HIS A 93 2.12 8.14 -12.99
CA HIS A 93 0.86 8.85 -13.20
C HIS A 93 0.57 9.83 -12.06
N CYS A 94 0.70 9.40 -10.80
CA CYS A 94 0.49 10.27 -9.64
C CYS A 94 1.44 11.48 -9.63
N LEU A 95 2.70 11.28 -9.98
CA LEU A 95 3.70 12.33 -10.06
C LEU A 95 3.42 13.32 -11.20
N SER A 96 3.10 12.81 -12.40
CA SER A 96 2.82 13.64 -13.57
C SER A 96 1.54 14.47 -13.44
N HIS A 97 0.57 14.00 -12.63
CA HIS A 97 -0.70 14.67 -12.36
C HIS A 97 -0.77 15.25 -10.93
N GLY A 98 0.38 15.44 -10.28
CA GLY A 98 0.47 15.87 -8.88
C GLY A 98 -0.36 17.11 -8.55
N LYS A 99 -0.35 18.13 -9.42
CA LYS A 99 -1.13 19.36 -9.23
C LYS A 99 -2.65 19.10 -9.24
N GLU A 100 -3.12 18.25 -10.15
CA GLU A 100 -4.55 17.89 -10.24
C GLU A 100 -4.97 17.05 -9.03
N LEU A 101 -4.15 16.07 -8.65
CA LEU A 101 -4.47 15.09 -7.61
C LEU A 101 -4.33 15.65 -6.20
N SER A 102 -3.32 16.47 -5.94
CA SER A 102 -2.96 16.89 -4.57
C SER A 102 -2.88 18.39 -4.35
N GLY A 103 -3.05 19.20 -5.41
CA GLY A 103 -2.85 20.65 -5.34
C GLY A 103 -1.38 21.10 -5.51
N LYS A 104 -0.40 20.18 -5.50
CA LYS A 104 1.04 20.48 -5.68
C LYS A 104 1.60 19.78 -6.91
N ALA A 105 2.40 20.52 -7.71
CA ALA A 105 3.06 19.97 -8.90
C ALA A 105 4.10 18.88 -8.55
N LYS A 106 4.69 18.97 -7.38
CA LYS A 106 5.58 17.94 -6.79
C LYS A 106 4.96 17.46 -5.48
N PRO A 107 4.09 16.44 -5.52
CA PRO A 107 3.46 15.91 -4.31
C PRO A 107 4.45 15.08 -3.50
N THR A 108 4.21 15.00 -2.20
CA THR A 108 4.78 13.97 -1.35
C THR A 108 3.98 12.68 -1.53
N LEU A 109 4.66 11.55 -1.68
CA LEU A 109 4.03 10.24 -1.79
C LEU A 109 4.16 9.44 -0.49
N TYR A 110 3.06 8.87 -0.04
CA TYR A 110 3.01 7.80 0.95
C TYR A 110 2.47 6.56 0.25
N LEU A 111 3.14 5.42 0.44
CA LEU A 111 2.72 4.17 -0.18
C LEU A 111 2.25 3.19 0.88
N MET A 112 1.10 2.56 0.68
CA MET A 112 0.61 1.52 1.56
C MET A 112 0.19 0.30 0.76
N GLY A 113 0.53 -0.88 1.27
CA GLY A 113 0.21 -2.12 0.57
C GLY A 113 -0.02 -3.28 1.52
N PHE A 114 -0.71 -4.27 0.98
CA PHE A 114 -1.05 -5.50 1.67
C PHE A 114 -0.47 -6.71 0.92
N SER A 115 0.16 -7.65 1.65
CA SER A 115 0.66 -8.92 1.09
C SER A 115 1.60 -8.68 -0.10
N ALA A 116 1.29 -9.20 -1.29
CA ALA A 116 2.05 -8.98 -2.53
C ALA A 116 2.16 -7.49 -2.91
N GLY A 117 1.15 -6.68 -2.62
CA GLY A 117 1.23 -5.22 -2.80
C GLY A 117 2.26 -4.58 -1.89
N ALA A 118 2.39 -5.06 -0.63
CA ALA A 118 3.40 -4.57 0.30
C ALA A 118 4.82 -4.91 -0.17
N SER A 119 5.07 -6.15 -0.64
CA SER A 119 6.38 -6.52 -1.19
C SER A 119 6.72 -5.76 -2.48
N THR A 120 5.71 -5.48 -3.32
CA THR A 120 5.88 -4.64 -4.52
C THR A 120 6.30 -3.22 -4.15
N ILE A 121 5.66 -2.62 -3.14
CA ILE A 121 6.05 -1.30 -2.61
C ILE A 121 7.50 -1.32 -2.12
N ALA A 122 7.86 -2.33 -1.33
CA ALA A 122 9.23 -2.49 -0.83
C ALA A 122 10.26 -2.56 -1.97
N ALA A 123 9.90 -3.22 -3.08
CA ALA A 123 10.78 -3.35 -4.24
C ALA A 123 10.98 -2.05 -5.03
N VAL A 124 10.04 -1.08 -4.97
CA VAL A 124 10.08 0.11 -5.84
C VAL A 124 10.28 1.43 -5.10
N ALA A 125 9.97 1.51 -3.80
CA ALA A 125 9.96 2.77 -3.05
C ALA A 125 11.28 3.52 -3.13
N GLY A 126 12.41 2.84 -3.13
CA GLY A 126 13.74 3.43 -3.23
C GLY A 126 14.11 4.04 -4.58
N ASP A 127 13.29 3.84 -5.60
CA ASP A 127 13.50 4.42 -6.93
C ASP A 127 12.89 5.84 -7.08
N TYR A 128 12.11 6.31 -6.08
CA TYR A 128 11.38 7.58 -6.12
C TYR A 128 11.73 8.47 -4.92
N SER A 129 12.33 9.60 -5.16
CA SER A 129 12.71 10.58 -4.12
C SER A 129 11.52 11.26 -3.45
N GLU A 130 10.37 11.26 -4.11
CA GLU A 130 9.10 11.81 -3.61
C GLU A 130 8.41 10.92 -2.59
N VAL A 131 8.83 9.64 -2.47
CA VAL A 131 8.29 8.70 -1.49
C VAL A 131 8.95 8.93 -0.14
N GLU A 132 8.18 9.45 0.82
CA GLU A 132 8.68 9.72 2.17
C GLU A 132 8.37 8.60 3.17
N LYS A 133 7.20 7.95 3.03
CA LYS A 133 6.75 6.91 3.97
C LYS A 133 6.17 5.71 3.24
N ILE A 134 6.47 4.52 3.76
CA ILE A 134 5.83 3.28 3.30
C ILE A 134 5.23 2.50 4.46
N LEU A 135 4.04 1.95 4.23
CA LEU A 135 3.34 1.04 5.15
C LEU A 135 3.19 -0.33 4.49
N LEU A 136 3.82 -1.32 5.07
CA LEU A 136 3.84 -2.70 4.62
C LEU A 136 3.00 -3.56 5.56
N MET A 137 1.79 -3.96 5.13
CA MET A 137 0.88 -4.81 5.91
C MET A 137 0.99 -6.26 5.44
N ALA A 138 1.37 -7.15 6.34
CA ALA A 138 1.57 -8.58 6.06
C ALA A 138 2.36 -8.85 4.76
N PRO A 139 3.57 -8.24 4.61
CA PRO A 139 4.32 -8.31 3.36
C PRO A 139 4.71 -9.77 3.03
N SER A 140 4.51 -10.14 1.75
CA SER A 140 4.84 -11.47 1.22
C SER A 140 6.17 -11.49 0.46
N GLY A 141 6.59 -12.65 -0.03
CA GLY A 141 7.77 -12.80 -0.91
C GLY A 141 7.50 -12.61 -2.40
N ASP A 142 6.27 -12.25 -2.80
CA ASP A 142 5.83 -12.30 -4.20
C ASP A 142 6.57 -11.36 -5.16
N ALA A 143 7.13 -10.25 -4.68
CA ALA A 143 7.93 -9.34 -5.51
C ALA A 143 9.33 -9.89 -5.84
N GLY A 144 9.74 -10.98 -5.18
CA GLY A 144 11.06 -11.58 -5.28
C GLY A 144 12.08 -10.92 -4.34
N GLN A 145 12.90 -11.76 -3.69
CA GLN A 145 13.83 -11.33 -2.65
C GLN A 145 14.79 -10.24 -3.14
N ASP A 146 15.48 -10.48 -4.27
CA ASP A 146 16.44 -9.53 -4.82
C ASP A 146 15.85 -8.14 -5.10
N ALA A 147 14.60 -8.08 -5.55
CA ALA A 147 13.92 -6.82 -5.83
C ALA A 147 13.60 -6.06 -4.54
N VAL A 148 13.10 -6.77 -3.53
CA VAL A 148 12.78 -6.22 -2.19
C VAL A 148 14.06 -5.71 -1.52
N GLU A 149 15.13 -6.50 -1.48
CA GLU A 149 16.42 -6.10 -0.90
C GLU A 149 16.96 -4.82 -1.56
N LYS A 150 17.01 -4.78 -2.89
CA LYS A 150 17.47 -3.60 -3.64
C LYS A 150 16.61 -2.37 -3.41
N GLY A 151 15.28 -2.54 -3.33
CA GLY A 151 14.35 -1.43 -3.11
C GLY A 151 14.49 -0.84 -1.72
N LEU A 152 14.53 -1.68 -0.68
CA LEU A 152 14.68 -1.25 0.71
C LEU A 152 16.07 -0.70 1.02
N ASP A 153 17.14 -1.25 0.42
CA ASP A 153 18.50 -0.71 0.59
C ASP A 153 18.64 0.73 0.06
N LYS A 154 17.94 1.05 -1.03
CA LYS A 154 17.90 2.40 -1.58
C LYS A 154 16.99 3.35 -0.82
N PHE A 155 15.96 2.83 -0.15
CA PHE A 155 14.93 3.66 0.47
C PHE A 155 15.42 4.35 1.73
N LYS A 156 15.34 5.70 1.76
CA LYS A 156 15.83 6.54 2.87
C LYS A 156 14.72 7.17 3.69
N GLY A 157 13.46 6.90 3.36
CA GLY A 157 12.29 7.42 4.09
C GLY A 157 11.94 6.64 5.35
N GLU A 158 10.68 6.62 5.71
CA GLU A 158 10.17 5.94 6.90
C GLU A 158 9.46 4.64 6.53
N VAL A 159 9.81 3.55 7.18
CA VAL A 159 9.24 2.20 6.94
C VAL A 159 8.43 1.75 8.15
N TYR A 160 7.18 1.46 7.93
CA TYR A 160 6.24 0.93 8.91
C TYR A 160 5.78 -0.45 8.46
N ILE A 161 5.89 -1.44 9.34
CA ILE A 161 5.59 -2.83 9.03
C ILE A 161 4.64 -3.37 10.08
N THR A 162 3.58 -4.06 9.67
CA THR A 162 2.70 -4.77 10.59
C THR A 162 2.32 -6.13 10.04
N VAL A 163 2.30 -7.15 10.91
CA VAL A 163 1.94 -8.53 10.60
C VAL A 163 1.21 -9.15 11.78
N GLY A 164 0.31 -10.10 11.52
CA GLY A 164 -0.34 -10.86 12.58
C GLY A 164 0.56 -11.96 13.16
N ASP A 165 0.46 -12.23 14.45
CA ASP A 165 1.20 -13.35 15.09
C ASP A 165 0.66 -14.74 14.69
N ARG A 166 -0.54 -14.79 14.09
CA ARG A 166 -1.18 -15.98 13.54
C ARG A 166 -1.29 -15.95 12.01
N ASP A 167 -0.41 -15.21 11.36
CA ASP A 167 -0.35 -15.17 9.91
C ASP A 167 0.24 -16.49 9.38
N GLU A 168 -0.63 -17.38 8.87
CA GLU A 168 -0.24 -18.67 8.31
C GLU A 168 0.14 -18.61 6.82
N ILE A 169 -0.06 -17.46 6.16
CA ILE A 169 0.24 -17.28 4.73
C ILE A 169 1.70 -16.85 4.52
N VAL A 170 2.10 -15.77 5.19
CA VAL A 170 3.49 -15.26 5.08
C VAL A 170 4.34 -15.64 6.29
N GLY A 171 3.70 -16.05 7.37
CA GLY A 171 4.34 -16.33 8.65
C GLY A 171 4.63 -15.08 9.48
N PRO A 172 4.61 -15.18 10.81
CA PRO A 172 4.85 -14.04 11.70
C PRO A 172 6.28 -13.47 11.58
N GLY A 173 7.23 -14.26 11.10
CA GLY A 173 8.61 -13.84 10.85
C GLY A 173 8.80 -12.94 9.63
N ALA A 174 7.84 -12.88 8.71
CA ALA A 174 7.94 -12.05 7.51
C ALA A 174 8.17 -10.57 7.86
N GLY A 175 7.45 -10.05 8.87
CA GLY A 175 7.64 -8.67 9.33
C GLY A 175 9.08 -8.37 9.76
N GLN A 176 9.72 -9.30 10.49
CA GLN A 176 11.11 -9.14 10.92
C GLN A 176 12.08 -9.14 9.73
N THR A 177 11.86 -10.01 8.74
CA THR A 177 12.68 -10.03 7.51
C THR A 177 12.67 -8.66 6.81
N PHE A 178 11.49 -8.09 6.57
CA PHE A 178 11.39 -6.77 5.93
C PHE A 178 11.97 -5.64 6.80
N TYR A 179 11.79 -5.74 8.12
CA TYR A 179 12.38 -4.79 9.06
C TYR A 179 13.92 -4.82 8.99
N ASP A 180 14.52 -6.00 8.92
CA ASP A 180 15.98 -6.16 8.84
C ASP A 180 16.54 -5.67 7.51
N LEU A 181 15.82 -5.88 6.41
CA LEU A 181 16.19 -5.37 5.09
C LEU A 181 16.12 -3.84 4.97
N ALA A 182 15.27 -3.19 5.76
CA ALA A 182 15.08 -1.73 5.71
C ALA A 182 16.19 -0.94 6.45
N ASN A 183 17.45 -1.40 6.40
CA ASN A 183 18.59 -0.83 7.14
C ASN A 183 18.89 0.63 6.78
N SER A 184 18.62 1.02 5.56
CA SER A 184 18.91 2.36 5.04
C SER A 184 17.81 3.38 5.36
N ALA A 185 16.68 2.94 5.89
CA ALA A 185 15.56 3.81 6.23
C ALA A 185 15.88 4.75 7.41
N LYS A 186 15.42 5.99 7.31
CA LYS A 186 15.52 7.01 8.37
C LYS A 186 14.82 6.56 9.67
N ILE A 187 13.66 5.93 9.50
CA ILE A 187 12.87 5.34 10.60
C ILE A 187 12.38 3.99 10.11
N ARG A 188 12.45 2.96 10.96
CA ARG A 188 11.79 1.68 10.75
C ARG A 188 11.07 1.25 12.00
N LYS A 189 9.82 0.83 11.83
CA LYS A 189 8.98 0.33 12.93
C LYS A 189 8.30 -0.96 12.52
N LEU A 190 8.28 -1.92 13.45
CA LEU A 190 7.59 -3.21 13.29
C LEU A 190 6.61 -3.37 14.44
N VAL A 191 5.37 -3.75 14.10
CA VAL A 191 4.35 -4.15 15.06
C VAL A 191 3.79 -5.52 14.69
N ILE A 192 3.92 -6.47 15.60
CA ILE A 192 3.27 -7.77 15.53
C ILE A 192 1.93 -7.66 16.25
N VAL A 193 0.83 -7.89 15.52
CA VAL A 193 -0.53 -7.76 16.06
C VAL A 193 -0.96 -9.08 16.71
N PRO A 194 -1.23 -9.11 18.04
CA PRO A 194 -1.62 -10.35 18.72
C PRO A 194 -2.98 -10.89 18.25
N ASN A 195 -3.09 -12.22 18.11
CA ASN A 195 -4.29 -12.93 17.69
C ASN A 195 -4.84 -12.45 16.34
N CYS A 196 -3.95 -12.15 15.40
CA CYS A 196 -4.30 -11.62 14.10
C CYS A 196 -3.81 -12.56 12.98
N ASP A 197 -4.71 -12.91 12.07
CA ASP A 197 -4.41 -13.67 10.87
C ASP A 197 -3.90 -12.79 9.71
N HIS A 198 -3.54 -13.42 8.58
CA HIS A 198 -3.09 -12.71 7.39
C HIS A 198 -4.04 -11.61 6.91
N GLN A 199 -5.33 -11.89 6.93
CA GLN A 199 -6.36 -10.99 6.39
C GLN A 199 -6.83 -9.91 7.39
N PHE A 200 -6.34 -9.92 8.63
CA PHE A 200 -6.82 -9.08 9.72
C PHE A 200 -8.33 -9.25 9.98
N ARG A 201 -8.81 -10.50 9.92
CA ARG A 201 -10.23 -10.82 10.07
C ARG A 201 -10.77 -10.52 11.46
N GLY A 202 -12.08 -10.27 11.49
CA GLY A 202 -12.82 -9.98 12.70
C GLY A 202 -12.84 -8.49 13.06
N GLU A 203 -13.80 -8.10 13.89
CA GLU A 203 -14.05 -6.69 14.22
C GLU A 203 -12.82 -5.99 14.82
N ARG A 204 -12.15 -6.64 15.79
CA ARG A 204 -10.96 -6.06 16.45
C ARG A 204 -9.83 -5.84 15.45
N ASN A 205 -9.49 -6.88 14.68
CA ASN A 205 -8.36 -6.83 13.76
C ASN A 205 -8.65 -5.91 12.55
N GLY A 206 -9.90 -5.87 12.08
CA GLY A 206 -10.33 -4.89 11.07
C GLY A 206 -10.16 -3.45 11.53
N LYS A 207 -10.51 -3.14 12.79
CA LYS A 207 -10.26 -1.82 13.39
C LYS A 207 -8.76 -1.51 13.47
N ILE A 208 -7.92 -2.48 13.83
CA ILE A 208 -6.46 -2.32 13.84
C ILE A 208 -5.95 -2.04 12.41
N MET A 209 -6.38 -2.83 11.43
CA MET A 209 -5.99 -2.63 10.03
C MET A 209 -6.36 -1.23 9.53
N SER A 210 -7.55 -0.72 9.89
CA SER A 210 -7.99 0.62 9.50
C SER A 210 -7.12 1.74 10.07
N LYS A 211 -6.50 1.52 11.24
CA LYS A 211 -5.61 2.47 11.93
C LYS A 211 -4.17 2.43 11.46
N ALA A 212 -3.75 1.38 10.77
CA ALA A 212 -2.37 1.26 10.32
C ALA A 212 -1.89 2.49 9.49
N PRO A 213 -2.68 3.08 8.57
CA PRO A 213 -2.31 4.32 7.88
C PRO A 213 -2.15 5.53 8.82
N LEU A 214 -2.95 5.63 9.89
CA LEU A 214 -2.83 6.72 10.86
C LEU A 214 -1.53 6.60 11.65
N TRP A 215 -1.17 5.38 12.03
CA TRP A 215 0.11 5.10 12.69
C TRP A 215 1.29 5.47 11.81
N ALA A 216 1.27 5.04 10.55
CA ALA A 216 2.37 5.27 9.63
C ALA A 216 2.48 6.72 9.15
N PHE A 217 1.34 7.37 8.86
CA PHE A 217 1.32 8.62 8.12
C PHE A 217 0.96 9.84 8.97
N ALA A 218 0.20 9.65 10.05
CA ALA A 218 -0.26 10.73 10.94
C ALA A 218 0.33 10.64 12.37
N GLY A 219 1.16 9.63 12.67
CA GLY A 219 1.84 9.52 13.97
C GLY A 219 0.96 9.05 15.12
N ASP A 220 -0.11 8.27 14.84
CA ASP A 220 -0.95 7.67 15.88
C ASP A 220 -0.16 6.65 16.71
N ASN A 221 0.31 7.05 17.86
CA ASN A 221 1.09 6.19 18.76
C ASN A 221 0.24 5.17 19.53
N SER A 222 -1.09 5.18 19.38
CA SER A 222 -1.97 4.18 20.01
C SER A 222 -2.00 2.84 19.26
N PHE A 223 -1.45 2.78 18.04
CA PHE A 223 -1.39 1.53 17.27
C PHE A 223 -0.53 0.47 18.01
N PRO A 224 -0.98 -0.79 18.13
CA PRO A 224 -2.13 -1.44 17.48
C PRO A 224 -3.42 -1.48 18.33
N SER A 225 -3.75 -0.47 19.14
CA SER A 225 -5.07 -0.43 19.79
C SER A 225 -6.18 -0.35 18.72
N PRO A 226 -7.29 -1.13 18.85
CA PRO A 226 -8.43 -1.03 17.96
C PRO A 226 -9.27 0.23 18.19
N ASP A 227 -9.05 0.95 19.31
CA ASP A 227 -9.88 2.09 19.70
C ASP A 227 -9.80 3.22 18.67
N GLY A 228 -10.96 3.74 18.28
CA GLY A 228 -11.07 4.76 17.24
C GLY A 228 -10.88 4.25 15.81
N GLY A 229 -10.66 2.95 15.63
CA GLY A 229 -10.57 2.34 14.29
C GLY A 229 -11.95 2.09 13.67
N LYS A 230 -11.99 2.03 12.33
CA LYS A 230 -13.17 1.68 11.53
C LYS A 230 -13.35 0.16 11.47
N LYS A 231 -14.58 -0.31 11.57
CA LYS A 231 -14.91 -1.71 11.38
C LYS A 231 -14.85 -2.05 9.88
N LEU A 232 -13.81 -2.75 9.43
CA LEU A 232 -13.63 -3.16 8.02
C LEU A 232 -14.29 -4.50 7.69
N TYR A 233 -14.63 -5.30 8.71
CA TYR A 233 -15.27 -6.61 8.59
C TYR A 233 -16.48 -6.67 9.54
N ASP A 234 -17.51 -7.37 9.10
CA ASP A 234 -18.71 -7.68 9.92
C ASP A 234 -18.44 -8.88 10.85
#